data_34021920d5d2782ba41f44067c155eb1
#
_entry.id   34021920d5d2782ba41f44067c155eb1
#
_cell.length_a   1.000
_cell.length_b   1.000
_cell.length_c   1.000
_cell.angle_alpha   90.00
_cell.angle_beta   90.00
_cell.angle_gamma   90.00
#
_symmetry.space_group_name_H-M   'P 1'
#
loop_
_entity.id
_entity.type
_entity.pdbx_description
1 polymer ?
#
loop_
_entity_poly.entity_id
_entity_poly.type
_entity_poly.pdbx_seq_one_letter_code
_entity_poly.pdbx_strand_id
1 'polypeptide(L)'
;PRIRWQPVLPAGITGLVIASEWLDNVPLDVVELTAGGPAVIQVDPATGAERPRGLPGPADLAWIRDWWPLRARGERAEAGGTRCTAWAGVIRRIGRGVAVAADYGHLRAARPAGGTLTGYLAGRAVPAIPDGSMDITAHVALDACAAAGAAAGAGQTVLTTQRAALRGLGLDGRRPPLALAASDPHGYARALSRASQDAELMD
;
A
#
# COMPACT_ATOMS: atom_id res chain seq x y z
N PRO A 1 -8.34 20.68 20.21
CA PRO A 1 -7.13 20.10 19.58
C PRO A 1 -6.58 21.09 18.55
N ARG A 2 -5.25 21.27 18.52
CA ARG A 2 -4.62 22.14 17.54
C ARG A 2 -4.10 21.26 16.39
N ILE A 3 -4.70 21.39 15.21
CA ILE A 3 -4.19 20.75 13.99
C ILE A 3 -3.10 21.66 13.43
N ARG A 4 -1.97 21.05 13.03
CA ARG A 4 -0.87 21.73 12.30
C ARG A 4 -0.64 20.98 11.00
N TRP A 5 -0.70 21.69 9.89
CA TRP A 5 -0.33 21.18 8.58
C TRP A 5 1.14 21.45 8.34
N GLN A 6 1.88 20.42 7.93
CA GLN A 6 3.31 20.52 7.68
C GLN A 6 3.67 19.77 6.39
N PRO A 7 4.56 20.31 5.56
CA PRO A 7 4.98 19.65 4.32
C PRO A 7 5.93 18.47 4.56
N VAL A 8 6.52 18.39 5.73
CA VAL A 8 7.51 17.37 6.09
C VAL A 8 7.19 16.82 7.48
N LEU A 9 7.27 15.50 7.61
CA LEU A 9 7.12 14.83 8.89
C LEU A 9 8.20 15.29 9.87
N PRO A 10 7.89 15.78 11.07
CA PRO A 10 8.89 16.24 12.05
C PRO A 10 9.77 15.08 12.53
N ALA A 11 10.94 15.38 13.05
CA ALA A 11 11.81 14.41 13.71
C ALA A 11 11.42 14.22 15.19
N GLY A 12 11.77 13.07 15.76
CA GLY A 12 11.59 12.79 17.19
C GLY A 12 10.12 12.63 17.61
N ILE A 13 9.27 12.16 16.72
CA ILE A 13 7.83 11.99 17.00
C ILE A 13 7.66 11.04 18.19
N THR A 14 6.86 11.47 19.16
CA THR A 14 6.32 10.60 20.22
C THR A 14 4.83 10.45 20.00
N GLY A 15 4.36 9.24 19.64
CA GLY A 15 2.95 8.97 19.37
C GLY A 15 2.69 7.99 18.25
N LEU A 16 1.61 8.21 17.52
CA LEU A 16 1.16 7.38 16.42
C LEU A 16 1.32 8.12 15.09
N VAL A 17 1.94 7.44 14.11
CA VAL A 17 1.98 7.86 12.70
C VAL A 17 1.13 6.89 11.91
N ILE A 18 0.19 7.41 11.12
CA ILE A 18 -0.65 6.62 10.22
C ILE A 18 -0.39 7.07 8.79
N ALA A 19 -0.04 6.12 7.94
CA ALA A 19 0.05 6.25 6.49
C ALA A 19 -1.04 5.35 5.89
N SER A 20 -2.12 5.95 5.40
CA SER A 20 -3.24 5.24 4.76
C SER A 20 -3.19 5.52 3.28
N GLU A 21 -3.09 4.46 2.46
CA GLU A 21 -3.00 4.56 1.01
C GLU A 21 -1.98 5.64 0.59
N TRP A 22 -0.79 5.56 1.16
CA TRP A 22 0.27 6.53 0.94
C TRP A 22 1.46 5.92 0.19
N LEU A 23 1.82 4.67 0.47
CA LEU A 23 2.96 4.01 -0.16
C LEU A 23 2.65 3.67 -1.62
N ASP A 24 1.42 3.35 -1.96
CA ASP A 24 0.98 3.11 -3.33
C ASP A 24 1.14 4.36 -4.22
N ASN A 25 1.03 5.56 -3.63
CA ASN A 25 1.26 6.85 -4.30
C ASN A 25 2.74 7.22 -4.45
N VAL A 26 3.68 6.49 -3.85
CA VAL A 26 5.11 6.72 -4.06
C VAL A 26 5.51 6.15 -5.42
N PRO A 27 6.04 6.99 -6.34
CA PRO A 27 6.39 6.57 -7.70
C PRO A 27 7.42 5.45 -7.74
N LEU A 28 7.29 4.59 -8.74
CA LEU A 28 8.21 3.49 -9.01
C LEU A 28 8.30 3.22 -10.51
N ASP A 29 9.34 2.50 -10.92
CA ASP A 29 9.47 2.00 -12.27
C ASP A 29 8.91 0.58 -12.40
N VAL A 30 8.23 0.30 -13.52
CA VAL A 30 7.84 -1.04 -13.92
C VAL A 30 8.93 -1.63 -14.80
N VAL A 31 9.38 -2.84 -14.48
CA VAL A 31 10.43 -3.55 -15.21
C VAL A 31 9.87 -4.85 -15.74
N GLU A 32 10.09 -5.12 -17.03
CA GLU A 32 9.71 -6.37 -17.71
C GLU A 32 10.93 -7.17 -18.09
N LEU A 33 10.88 -8.50 -17.95
CA LEU A 33 11.90 -9.39 -18.47
C LEU A 33 11.66 -9.64 -19.96
N THR A 34 12.46 -9.00 -20.80
CA THR A 34 12.42 -9.16 -22.27
C THR A 34 13.39 -10.24 -22.75
N ALA A 35 13.42 -10.49 -24.08
CA ALA A 35 14.43 -11.34 -24.68
C ALA A 35 15.87 -10.81 -24.53
N GLY A 36 16.03 -9.48 -24.40
CA GLY A 36 17.32 -8.80 -24.19
C GLY A 36 17.70 -8.61 -22.72
N GLY A 37 16.89 -9.13 -21.78
CA GLY A 37 17.05 -8.92 -20.33
C GLY A 37 16.01 -7.96 -19.75
N PRO A 38 16.18 -7.57 -18.49
CA PRO A 38 15.27 -6.62 -17.83
C PRO A 38 15.28 -5.25 -18.51
N ALA A 39 14.09 -4.69 -18.76
CA ALA A 39 13.92 -3.38 -19.37
C ALA A 39 12.83 -2.58 -18.62
N VAL A 40 13.03 -1.27 -18.47
CA VAL A 40 12.00 -0.36 -17.93
C VAL A 40 10.88 -0.21 -18.95
N ILE A 41 9.64 -0.26 -18.49
CA ILE A 41 8.47 0.03 -19.30
C ILE A 41 8.25 1.55 -19.33
N GLN A 42 8.32 2.12 -20.53
CA GLN A 42 7.94 3.49 -20.78
C GLN A 42 6.53 3.55 -21.36
N VAL A 43 5.76 4.53 -20.92
CA VAL A 43 4.37 4.74 -21.33
C VAL A 43 4.27 6.03 -22.13
N ASP A 44 3.59 5.99 -23.26
CA ASP A 44 3.18 7.18 -23.99
C ASP A 44 2.00 7.83 -23.22
N PRO A 45 2.16 9.06 -22.71
CA PRO A 45 1.12 9.68 -21.89
C PRO A 45 -0.17 10.04 -22.65
N ALA A 46 -0.12 10.11 -23.98
CA ALA A 46 -1.29 10.44 -24.78
C ALA A 46 -2.13 9.21 -25.16
N THR A 47 -1.48 8.04 -25.27
CA THR A 47 -2.13 6.82 -25.77
C THR A 47 -2.15 5.67 -24.78
N GLY A 48 -1.33 5.74 -23.72
CA GLY A 48 -1.10 4.62 -22.80
C GLY A 48 -0.28 3.49 -23.42
N ALA A 49 0.27 3.68 -24.63
CA ALA A 49 1.07 2.64 -25.26
C ALA A 49 2.36 2.38 -24.51
N GLU A 50 2.56 1.15 -24.09
CA GLU A 50 3.73 0.71 -23.34
C GLU A 50 4.83 0.17 -24.27
N ARG A 51 6.09 0.47 -23.92
CA ARG A 51 7.26 -0.03 -24.65
C ARG A 51 8.40 -0.33 -23.68
N PRO A 52 9.00 -1.54 -23.72
CA PRO A 52 10.25 -1.81 -23.01
C PRO A 52 11.36 -0.91 -23.57
N ARG A 53 11.93 -0.03 -22.76
CA ARG A 53 12.98 0.89 -23.18
C ARG A 53 13.94 1.25 -22.05
N GLY A 54 15.21 1.04 -22.30
CA GLY A 54 16.27 1.35 -21.35
C GLY A 54 16.50 0.27 -20.30
N LEU A 55 17.66 0.31 -19.69
CA LEU A 55 18.03 -0.59 -18.60
C LEU A 55 17.52 -0.01 -17.27
N PRO A 56 16.99 -0.85 -16.36
CA PRO A 56 16.71 -0.44 -15.00
C PRO A 56 17.97 0.02 -14.28
N GLY A 57 17.83 0.94 -13.34
CA GLY A 57 18.93 1.38 -12.50
C GLY A 57 19.51 0.21 -11.67
N PRO A 58 20.81 0.30 -11.28
CA PRO A 58 21.43 -0.75 -10.47
C PRO A 58 20.70 -1.03 -9.15
N ALA A 59 20.13 0.01 -8.54
CA ALA A 59 19.35 -0.12 -7.31
C ALA A 59 18.05 -0.90 -7.53
N ASP A 60 17.34 -0.63 -8.64
CA ASP A 60 16.10 -1.33 -8.99
C ASP A 60 16.37 -2.80 -9.34
N LEU A 61 17.44 -3.06 -10.10
CA LEU A 61 17.86 -4.43 -10.41
C LEU A 61 18.19 -5.22 -9.13
N ALA A 62 18.89 -4.60 -8.18
CA ALA A 62 19.20 -5.23 -6.90
C ALA A 62 17.91 -5.50 -6.11
N TRP A 63 17.01 -4.51 -6.04
CA TRP A 63 15.74 -4.65 -5.35
C TRP A 63 14.87 -5.74 -5.98
N ILE A 64 14.75 -5.77 -7.32
CA ILE A 64 13.99 -6.79 -8.05
C ILE A 64 14.55 -8.18 -7.78
N ARG A 65 15.87 -8.37 -7.87
CA ARG A 65 16.52 -9.65 -7.57
C ARG A 65 16.16 -10.15 -6.17
N ASP A 66 16.15 -9.26 -5.18
CA ASP A 66 16.00 -9.62 -3.77
C ASP A 66 14.52 -9.77 -3.36
N TRP A 67 13.61 -9.01 -3.97
CA TRP A 67 12.22 -8.94 -3.53
C TRP A 67 11.18 -9.42 -4.54
N TRP A 68 11.41 -9.23 -5.84
CA TRP A 68 10.47 -9.62 -6.90
C TRP A 68 11.20 -10.17 -8.12
N PRO A 69 11.90 -11.32 -7.99
CA PRO A 69 12.73 -11.86 -9.06
C PRO A 69 11.90 -12.25 -10.27
N LEU A 70 12.25 -11.70 -11.43
CA LEU A 70 11.69 -12.05 -12.72
C LEU A 70 12.32 -13.34 -13.22
N ARG A 71 11.52 -14.32 -13.64
CA ARG A 71 11.96 -15.68 -13.99
C ARG A 71 11.65 -16.05 -15.42
N ALA A 72 10.54 -15.54 -15.97
CA ALA A 72 10.09 -15.83 -17.30
C ALA A 72 9.93 -14.55 -18.13
N ARG A 73 10.13 -14.67 -19.44
CA ARG A 73 9.92 -13.56 -20.37
C ARG A 73 8.46 -13.06 -20.29
N GLY A 74 8.30 -11.76 -20.26
CA GLY A 74 7.01 -11.09 -20.11
C GLY A 74 6.57 -10.90 -18.66
N GLU A 75 7.27 -11.47 -17.67
CA GLU A 75 7.03 -11.15 -16.28
C GLU A 75 7.42 -9.70 -15.99
N ARG A 76 6.64 -9.05 -15.11
CA ARG A 76 6.81 -7.67 -14.69
C ARG A 76 6.99 -7.58 -13.18
N ALA A 77 7.85 -6.66 -12.77
CA ALA A 77 8.00 -6.26 -11.37
C ALA A 77 7.92 -4.74 -11.25
N GLU A 78 7.30 -4.30 -10.20
CA GLU A 78 7.24 -2.90 -9.78
C GLU A 78 8.38 -2.66 -8.80
N ALA A 79 9.40 -1.87 -9.21
CA ALA A 79 10.63 -1.66 -8.44
C ALA A 79 10.36 -0.79 -7.19
N GLY A 80 9.96 -1.42 -6.08
CA GLY A 80 9.48 -0.75 -4.87
C GLY A 80 10.57 -0.16 -3.96
N GLY A 81 11.81 0.01 -4.44
CA GLY A 81 12.91 0.58 -3.66
C GLY A 81 12.62 1.98 -3.13
N THR A 82 11.94 2.82 -3.91
CA THR A 82 11.49 4.16 -3.51
C THR A 82 10.49 4.10 -2.35
N ARG A 83 9.53 3.18 -2.38
CA ARG A 83 8.55 2.94 -1.32
C ARG A 83 9.20 2.45 -0.04
N CYS A 84 10.15 1.52 -0.14
CA CYS A 84 10.97 1.07 0.99
C CYS A 84 11.73 2.24 1.63
N THR A 85 12.34 3.11 0.81
CA THR A 85 13.07 4.29 1.27
C THR A 85 12.14 5.29 1.96
N ALA A 86 10.96 5.53 1.40
CA ALA A 86 9.94 6.40 1.98
C ALA A 86 9.49 5.90 3.36
N TRP A 87 9.16 4.62 3.48
CA TRP A 87 8.77 4.00 4.75
C TRP A 87 9.91 4.04 5.80
N ALA A 88 11.12 3.67 5.41
CA ALA A 88 12.28 3.79 6.27
C ALA A 88 12.51 5.24 6.75
N GLY A 89 12.19 6.23 5.90
CA GLY A 89 12.21 7.64 6.24
C GLY A 89 11.21 7.99 7.35
N VAL A 90 10.00 7.44 7.31
CA VAL A 90 9.01 7.59 8.38
C VAL A 90 9.52 6.99 9.69
N ILE A 91 10.01 5.75 9.66
CA ILE A 91 10.50 5.05 10.86
C ILE A 91 11.62 5.84 11.55
N ARG A 92 12.59 6.35 10.80
CA ARG A 92 13.70 7.17 11.35
C ARG A 92 13.24 8.46 12.04
N ARG A 93 12.03 8.91 11.79
CA ARG A 93 11.48 10.14 12.41
C ARG A 93 10.76 9.89 13.73
N ILE A 94 10.50 8.63 14.08
CA ILE A 94 9.81 8.25 15.31
C ILE A 94 10.87 8.07 16.41
N GLY A 95 10.75 8.86 17.46
CA GLY A 95 11.56 8.70 18.68
C GLY A 95 10.97 7.65 19.60
N ARG A 96 9.64 7.67 19.78
CA ARG A 96 8.88 6.69 20.58
C ARG A 96 7.45 6.60 20.11
N GLY A 97 6.99 5.42 19.74
CA GLY A 97 5.60 5.26 19.32
C GLY A 97 5.39 4.12 18.35
N VAL A 98 4.33 4.25 17.57
CA VAL A 98 3.91 3.26 16.56
C VAL A 98 3.77 3.94 15.21
N ALA A 99 4.23 3.28 14.15
CA ALA A 99 3.91 3.62 12.77
C ALA A 99 3.00 2.53 12.19
N VAL A 100 1.93 2.94 11.54
CA VAL A 100 1.00 2.07 10.83
C VAL A 100 0.99 2.48 9.36
N ALA A 101 1.21 1.53 8.45
CA ALA A 101 0.91 1.67 7.04
C ALA A 101 -0.25 0.74 6.70
N ALA A 102 -1.33 1.28 6.17
CA ALA A 102 -2.46 0.55 5.62
C ALA A 102 -2.49 0.82 4.12
N ASP A 103 -2.27 -0.24 3.33
CA ASP A 103 -2.12 -0.10 1.88
C ASP A 103 -2.50 -1.40 1.17
N TYR A 104 -2.86 -1.30 -0.10
CA TYR A 104 -3.03 -2.46 -0.96
C TYR A 104 -1.67 -3.10 -1.21
N GLY A 105 -1.55 -4.40 -0.97
CA GLY A 105 -0.24 -4.99 -1.06
C GLY A 105 -0.22 -6.50 -1.20
N HIS A 106 0.97 -6.99 -1.43
CA HIS A 106 1.26 -8.42 -1.54
C HIS A 106 2.57 -8.77 -0.82
N LEU A 107 2.73 -10.03 -0.54
CA LEU A 107 3.93 -10.60 0.04
C LEU A 107 4.69 -11.41 -1.02
N ARG A 108 5.95 -11.73 -0.76
CA ARG A 108 6.85 -12.44 -1.68
C ARG A 108 6.24 -13.74 -2.23
N ALA A 109 5.48 -14.47 -1.42
CA ALA A 109 4.85 -15.71 -1.83
C ALA A 109 3.70 -15.52 -2.84
N ALA A 110 3.19 -14.30 -3.00
CA ALA A 110 2.04 -13.97 -3.83
C ALA A 110 2.33 -12.82 -4.83
N ARG A 111 3.59 -12.69 -5.28
CA ARG A 111 3.95 -11.70 -6.31
C ARG A 111 3.24 -12.05 -7.63
N PRO A 112 2.44 -11.15 -8.19
CA PRO A 112 1.80 -11.39 -9.49
C PRO A 112 2.82 -11.28 -10.63
N ALA A 113 2.80 -12.23 -11.57
CA ALA A 113 3.76 -12.26 -12.68
C ALA A 113 3.61 -11.07 -13.65
N GLY A 114 2.39 -10.51 -13.76
CA GLY A 114 2.10 -9.38 -14.64
C GLY A 114 2.23 -7.99 -14.01
N GLY A 115 2.62 -7.91 -12.73
CA GLY A 115 2.52 -6.67 -11.96
C GLY A 115 1.09 -6.39 -11.48
N THR A 116 0.90 -5.22 -10.89
CA THR A 116 -0.38 -4.78 -10.30
C THR A 116 -0.82 -3.39 -10.77
N LEU A 117 0.02 -2.70 -11.56
CA LEU A 117 -0.25 -1.34 -12.03
C LEU A 117 -1.60 -1.29 -12.75
N THR A 118 -2.48 -0.44 -12.29
CA THR A 118 -3.86 -0.31 -12.76
C THR A 118 -4.31 1.14 -12.71
N GLY A 119 -5.10 1.56 -13.70
CA GLY A 119 -5.86 2.81 -13.65
C GLY A 119 -7.27 2.58 -13.09
N TYR A 120 -7.82 3.57 -12.41
CA TYR A 120 -9.22 3.61 -12.00
C TYR A 120 -9.91 4.83 -12.57
N LEU A 121 -10.97 4.61 -13.34
CA LEU A 121 -11.81 5.66 -13.91
C LEU A 121 -13.29 5.38 -13.57
N ALA A 122 -13.92 6.32 -12.89
CA ALA A 122 -15.31 6.19 -12.42
C ALA A 122 -15.59 4.85 -11.68
N GLY A 123 -14.64 4.43 -10.80
CA GLY A 123 -14.74 3.21 -9.99
C GLY A 123 -14.52 1.91 -10.77
N ARG A 124 -14.00 1.97 -12.00
CA ARG A 124 -13.70 0.79 -12.82
C ARG A 124 -12.21 0.70 -13.10
N ALA A 125 -11.66 -0.52 -12.99
CA ALA A 125 -10.30 -0.79 -13.42
C ALA A 125 -10.17 -0.66 -14.94
N VAL A 126 -9.16 0.10 -15.38
CA VAL A 126 -8.82 0.39 -16.77
C VAL A 126 -7.30 0.32 -16.97
N PRO A 127 -6.78 0.22 -18.19
CA PRO A 127 -5.34 0.41 -18.43
C PRO A 127 -4.85 1.76 -17.90
N ALA A 128 -3.69 1.76 -17.26
CA ALA A 128 -3.12 2.97 -16.67
C ALA A 128 -2.62 3.92 -17.78
N ILE A 129 -3.25 5.08 -17.95
CA ILE A 129 -2.82 6.13 -18.87
C ILE A 129 -2.47 7.37 -18.04
N PRO A 130 -1.20 7.84 -18.06
CA PRO A 130 -0.76 8.93 -17.19
C PRO A 130 -1.07 10.31 -17.78
N ASP A 131 -2.32 10.51 -18.21
CA ASP A 131 -2.83 11.77 -18.79
C ASP A 131 -3.55 12.66 -17.75
N GLY A 132 -3.66 12.19 -16.51
CA GLY A 132 -4.36 12.88 -15.43
C GLY A 132 -5.88 12.65 -15.39
N SER A 133 -6.43 11.80 -16.26
CA SER A 133 -7.88 11.51 -16.32
C SER A 133 -8.34 10.46 -15.30
N MET A 134 -7.41 9.71 -14.73
CA MET A 134 -7.69 8.57 -13.86
C MET A 134 -6.73 8.52 -12.67
N ASP A 135 -7.14 7.79 -11.65
CA ASP A 135 -6.27 7.40 -10.56
C ASP A 135 -5.42 6.19 -10.99
N ILE A 136 -4.10 6.25 -10.75
CA ILE A 136 -3.16 5.18 -11.12
C ILE A 136 -2.50 4.67 -9.85
N THR A 137 -2.66 3.39 -9.59
CA THR A 137 -2.10 2.74 -8.41
C THR A 137 -1.38 1.44 -8.78
N ALA A 138 -0.47 1.03 -7.90
CA ALA A 138 0.18 -0.27 -7.92
C ALA A 138 0.33 -0.78 -6.48
N HIS A 139 0.10 -2.05 -6.25
CA HIS A 139 0.17 -2.63 -4.92
C HIS A 139 1.57 -2.56 -4.32
N VAL A 140 1.64 -2.47 -3.01
CA VAL A 140 2.89 -2.34 -2.26
C VAL A 140 3.48 -3.72 -1.93
N ALA A 141 4.78 -3.88 -2.12
CA ALA A 141 5.55 -5.01 -1.61
C ALA A 141 5.75 -4.85 -0.09
N LEU A 142 4.72 -5.17 0.70
CA LEU A 142 4.66 -4.87 2.14
C LEU A 142 5.79 -5.52 2.95
N ASP A 143 6.21 -6.70 2.59
CA ASP A 143 7.34 -7.40 3.22
C ASP A 143 8.68 -6.69 2.97
N ALA A 144 8.90 -6.12 1.79
CA ALA A 144 10.08 -5.32 1.49
C ALA A 144 10.08 -4.01 2.28
N CYS A 145 8.93 -3.32 2.37
CA CYS A 145 8.77 -2.13 3.19
C CYS A 145 8.96 -2.43 4.68
N ALA A 146 8.44 -3.56 5.18
CA ALA A 146 8.62 -4.02 6.55
C ALA A 146 10.10 -4.25 6.87
N ALA A 147 10.84 -4.93 5.99
CA ALA A 147 12.27 -5.14 6.14
C ALA A 147 13.06 -3.82 6.15
N ALA A 148 12.68 -2.88 5.27
CA ALA A 148 13.29 -1.54 5.25
C ALA A 148 13.01 -0.76 6.53
N GLY A 149 11.81 -0.89 7.10
CA GLY A 149 11.45 -0.31 8.40
C GLY A 149 12.25 -0.90 9.54
N ALA A 150 12.42 -2.23 9.57
CA ALA A 150 13.24 -2.91 10.57
C ALA A 150 14.71 -2.46 10.48
N ALA A 151 15.27 -2.39 9.28
CA ALA A 151 16.63 -1.87 9.05
C ALA A 151 16.78 -0.39 9.44
N ALA A 152 15.68 0.38 9.42
CA ALA A 152 15.66 1.79 9.83
C ALA A 152 15.52 1.99 11.35
N GLY A 153 15.38 0.90 12.13
CA GLY A 153 15.35 0.93 13.61
C GLY A 153 13.98 0.60 14.24
N ALA A 154 13.00 0.08 13.47
CA ALA A 154 11.78 -0.44 14.08
C ALA A 154 12.11 -1.64 14.99
N GLY A 155 11.77 -1.55 16.27
CA GLY A 155 12.06 -2.60 17.25
C GLY A 155 11.20 -3.86 17.08
N GLN A 156 9.96 -3.68 16.56
CA GLN A 156 9.03 -4.76 16.23
C GLN A 156 8.25 -4.39 14.98
N THR A 157 8.03 -5.36 14.13
CA THR A 157 7.20 -5.19 12.93
C THR A 157 6.15 -6.30 12.88
N VAL A 158 4.90 -5.93 12.64
CA VAL A 158 3.78 -6.86 12.47
C VAL A 158 3.20 -6.65 11.08
N LEU A 159 3.18 -7.71 10.26
CA LEU A 159 2.46 -7.74 8.99
C LEU A 159 1.16 -8.53 9.20
N THR A 160 0.05 -7.88 8.92
CA THR A 160 -1.27 -8.46 9.07
C THR A 160 -2.26 -7.79 8.12
N THR A 161 -3.45 -8.33 7.99
CA THR A 161 -4.52 -7.65 7.24
C THR A 161 -5.18 -6.60 8.11
N GLN A 162 -5.73 -5.53 7.48
CA GLN A 162 -6.53 -4.52 8.17
C GLN A 162 -7.64 -5.16 9.01
N ARG A 163 -8.37 -6.10 8.44
CA ARG A 163 -9.39 -6.89 9.12
C ARG A 163 -8.89 -7.55 10.41
N ALA A 164 -7.73 -8.21 10.35
CA ALA A 164 -7.17 -8.90 11.52
C ALA A 164 -6.69 -7.91 12.59
N ALA A 165 -6.07 -6.79 12.17
CA ALA A 165 -5.65 -5.74 13.07
C ALA A 165 -6.84 -5.11 13.80
N LEU A 166 -7.91 -4.74 13.06
CA LEU A 166 -9.11 -4.13 13.63
C LEU A 166 -9.84 -5.08 14.58
N ARG A 167 -9.92 -6.38 14.23
CA ARG A 167 -10.45 -7.40 15.16
C ARG A 167 -9.63 -7.51 16.42
N GLY A 168 -8.31 -7.43 16.32
CA GLY A 168 -7.42 -7.42 17.49
C GLY A 168 -7.64 -6.19 18.40
N LEU A 169 -8.16 -5.10 17.86
CA LEU A 169 -8.56 -3.89 18.59
C LEU A 169 -10.01 -3.96 19.11
N GLY A 170 -10.73 -5.05 18.88
CA GLY A 170 -12.09 -5.26 19.38
C GLY A 170 -13.21 -4.82 18.43
N LEU A 171 -12.89 -4.44 17.18
CA LEU A 171 -13.90 -4.20 16.17
C LEU A 171 -14.33 -5.56 15.57
N ASP A 172 -15.60 -5.88 15.65
CA ASP A 172 -16.09 -7.18 15.15
C ASP A 172 -17.18 -7.07 14.09
N GLY A 173 -17.73 -5.86 13.86
CA GLY A 173 -18.79 -5.58 12.90
C GLY A 173 -20.09 -6.34 13.20
N ARG A 174 -20.24 -6.91 14.39
CA ARG A 174 -21.41 -7.71 14.75
C ARG A 174 -22.66 -6.87 14.92
N ARG A 175 -23.73 -7.27 14.25
CA ARG A 175 -25.02 -6.65 14.43
C ARG A 175 -25.53 -6.83 15.86
N PRO A 176 -26.12 -5.76 16.48
CA PRO A 176 -26.70 -5.88 17.80
C PRO A 176 -27.87 -6.89 17.79
N PRO A 177 -28.16 -7.52 18.93
CA PRO A 177 -29.26 -8.48 19.03
C PRO A 177 -30.61 -7.78 18.83
N LEU A 178 -31.53 -8.42 18.10
CA LEU A 178 -32.86 -7.87 17.80
C LEU A 178 -33.67 -7.53 19.07
N ALA A 179 -33.42 -8.23 20.18
CA ALA A 179 -34.08 -7.91 21.45
C ALA A 179 -33.81 -6.47 21.90
N LEU A 180 -32.67 -5.87 21.56
CA LEU A 180 -32.36 -4.48 21.85
C LEU A 180 -33.31 -3.53 21.08
N ALA A 181 -33.74 -3.90 19.87
CA ALA A 181 -34.67 -3.08 19.09
C ALA A 181 -36.03 -2.93 19.78
N ALA A 182 -36.44 -3.95 20.53
CA ALA A 182 -37.72 -3.91 21.28
C ALA A 182 -37.61 -3.11 22.60
N SER A 183 -36.45 -3.18 23.28
CA SER A 183 -36.24 -2.51 24.59
C SER A 183 -35.68 -1.10 24.47
N ASP A 184 -34.82 -0.83 23.50
CA ASP A 184 -34.21 0.48 23.17
C ASP A 184 -34.01 0.64 21.67
N PRO A 185 -35.06 1.09 20.93
CA PRO A 185 -34.98 1.27 19.47
C PRO A 185 -33.87 2.27 19.04
N HIS A 186 -33.66 3.34 19.79
CA HIS A 186 -32.63 4.33 19.48
C HIS A 186 -31.24 3.78 19.73
N GLY A 187 -31.04 3.03 20.83
CA GLY A 187 -29.77 2.35 21.11
C GLY A 187 -29.45 1.30 20.06
N TYR A 188 -30.46 0.54 19.62
CA TYR A 188 -30.32 -0.43 18.54
C TYR A 188 -29.87 0.23 17.22
N ALA A 189 -30.51 1.34 16.81
CA ALA A 189 -30.17 2.05 15.58
C ALA A 189 -28.70 2.56 15.61
N ARG A 190 -28.29 3.16 16.73
CA ARG A 190 -26.88 3.60 16.92
C ARG A 190 -25.90 2.43 16.87
N ALA A 191 -26.20 1.33 17.54
CA ALA A 191 -25.34 0.15 17.55
C ALA A 191 -25.24 -0.51 16.17
N LEU A 192 -26.36 -0.55 15.41
CA LEU A 192 -26.39 -1.07 14.05
C LEU A 192 -25.56 -0.21 13.09
N SER A 193 -25.69 1.12 13.18
CA SER A 193 -24.87 2.06 12.38
C SER A 193 -23.37 1.87 12.66
N ARG A 194 -23.00 1.74 13.93
CA ARG A 194 -21.59 1.46 14.29
C ARG A 194 -21.12 0.13 13.74
N ALA A 195 -21.89 -0.93 13.90
CA ALA A 195 -21.54 -2.25 13.38
C ALA A 195 -21.39 -2.26 11.84
N SER A 196 -22.19 -1.46 11.13
CA SER A 196 -22.04 -1.30 9.67
C SER A 196 -20.76 -0.57 9.31
N GLN A 197 -20.41 0.51 10.02
CA GLN A 197 -19.15 1.23 9.83
C GLN A 197 -17.94 0.33 10.14
N ASP A 198 -18.00 -0.44 11.23
CA ASP A 198 -16.94 -1.40 11.59
C ASP A 198 -16.77 -2.46 10.49
N ALA A 199 -17.87 -2.95 9.91
CA ALA A 199 -17.84 -3.93 8.82
C ALA A 199 -17.19 -3.34 7.54
N GLU A 200 -17.58 -2.12 7.15
CA GLU A 200 -16.99 -1.42 6.01
C GLU A 200 -15.47 -1.21 6.16
N LEU A 201 -15.00 -0.90 7.38
CA LEU A 201 -13.56 -0.77 7.64
C LEU A 201 -12.80 -2.10 7.56
N MET A 202 -13.52 -3.24 7.66
CA MET A 202 -12.92 -4.56 7.65
C MET A 202 -12.99 -5.26 6.28
N ASP A 203 -13.67 -4.71 5.29
CA ASP A 203 -13.78 -5.24 3.93
C ASP A 203 -12.63 -4.76 3.05
#